data_cd04e69ecafc8c08207f6588d9877046
#
_entry.id   cd04e69ecafc8c08207f6588d9877046
#
_cell.length_a   1.000
_cell.length_b   1.000
_cell.length_c   1.000
_cell.angle_alpha   90.00
_cell.angle_beta   90.00
_cell.angle_gamma   90.00
#
_symmetry.space_group_name_H-M   'P 1'
#
loop_
_entity.id
_entity.type
_entity.pdbx_description
1 polymer ?
#
loop_
_entity_poly.entity_id
_entity_poly.type
_entity_poly.pdbx_seq_one_letter_code
_entity_poly.pdbx_strand_id
1 'polypeptide(L)'
;AKRKVLALGIVLNLLVLVVLKYTNFFAKSFIDLTNVFGSKWKFAPIRFLVPIGISFYTLEIISYLTDVYRGTIKAEHNFAKVALYLSFFPQTMEGPIARFSETADDLYAGRGITFNNLKFGYQRIAWGLFKKMVVADRFYYMVSYIFSNYQKLDGSIMLVGAMAYTAQLYMEFSGGMDIIIGSGQIFGINLPENFRQPFASKNASEFWRRWHITVSYTH
;
A
#
# COMPACT_ATOMS: atom_id res chain seq x y z
N ALA A 1 26.38 18.73 2.80
CA ALA A 1 26.18 18.11 1.46
C ALA A 1 25.14 16.98 1.52
N LYS A 2 25.28 15.93 2.33
CA LYS A 2 24.39 14.74 2.37
C LYS A 2 22.91 15.07 2.56
N ARG A 3 22.55 15.97 3.52
CA ARG A 3 21.16 16.38 3.77
C ARG A 3 20.50 17.05 2.56
N LYS A 4 21.25 17.88 1.80
CA LYS A 4 20.74 18.55 0.59
C LYS A 4 20.46 17.53 -0.52
N VAL A 5 21.32 16.52 -0.67
CA VAL A 5 21.13 15.44 -1.66
C VAL A 5 19.91 14.60 -1.34
N LEU A 6 19.72 14.22 -0.06
CA LEU A 6 18.51 13.52 0.38
C LEU A 6 17.24 14.35 0.08
N ALA A 7 17.25 15.64 0.49
CA ALA A 7 16.09 16.52 0.26
C ALA A 7 15.78 16.66 -1.24
N LEU A 8 16.81 16.82 -2.09
CA LEU A 8 16.63 16.87 -3.53
C LEU A 8 16.03 15.56 -4.08
N GLY A 9 16.55 14.40 -3.66
CA GLY A 9 16.03 13.11 -4.07
C GLY A 9 14.57 12.92 -3.68
N ILE A 10 14.17 13.27 -2.46
CA ILE A 10 12.79 13.21 -1.99
C ILE A 10 11.91 14.16 -2.80
N VAL A 11 12.33 15.42 -2.98
CA VAL A 11 11.55 16.43 -3.72
C VAL A 11 11.32 15.99 -5.17
N LEU A 12 12.36 15.48 -5.85
CA LEU A 12 12.22 15.00 -7.22
C LEU A 12 11.24 13.83 -7.34
N ASN A 13 11.30 12.86 -6.43
CA ASN A 13 10.36 11.73 -6.41
C ASN A 13 8.92 12.19 -6.15
N LEU A 14 8.72 13.08 -5.16
CA LEU A 14 7.41 13.67 -4.88
C LEU A 14 6.89 14.50 -6.05
N LEU A 15 7.76 15.24 -6.74
CA LEU A 15 7.38 16.03 -7.91
C LEU A 15 6.84 15.14 -9.03
N VAL A 16 7.52 14.03 -9.33
CA VAL A 16 7.04 13.05 -10.32
C VAL A 16 5.66 12.53 -9.94
N LEU A 17 5.46 12.14 -8.67
CA LEU A 17 4.17 11.67 -8.17
C LEU A 17 3.09 12.75 -8.31
N VAL A 18 3.37 13.99 -7.91
CA VAL A 18 2.45 15.12 -7.99
C VAL A 18 2.05 15.41 -9.44
N VAL A 19 3.04 15.48 -10.33
CA VAL A 19 2.79 15.76 -11.75
C VAL A 19 1.94 14.67 -12.39
N LEU A 20 2.24 13.39 -12.18
CA LEU A 20 1.53 12.32 -12.85
C LEU A 20 0.15 12.03 -12.24
N LYS A 21 -0.01 12.14 -10.94
CA LYS A 21 -1.21 11.71 -10.23
C LYS A 21 -2.12 12.86 -9.80
N TYR A 22 -1.56 14.00 -9.42
CA TYR A 22 -2.31 15.08 -8.76
C TYR A 22 -2.46 16.35 -9.59
N THR A 23 -1.89 16.46 -10.79
CA THR A 23 -2.01 17.67 -11.64
C THR A 23 -3.47 18.02 -11.89
N ASN A 24 -4.29 17.05 -12.27
CA ASN A 24 -5.71 17.30 -12.54
C ASN A 24 -6.48 17.77 -11.30
N PHE A 25 -6.15 17.22 -10.15
CA PHE A 25 -6.75 17.64 -8.87
C PHE A 25 -6.40 19.08 -8.56
N PHE A 26 -5.14 19.47 -8.60
CA PHE A 26 -4.71 20.83 -8.32
C PHE A 26 -5.21 21.82 -9.37
N ALA A 27 -5.16 21.45 -10.68
CA ALA A 27 -5.66 22.31 -11.74
C ALA A 27 -7.17 22.55 -11.61
N LYS A 28 -7.96 21.50 -11.33
CA LYS A 28 -9.40 21.63 -11.09
C LYS A 28 -9.67 22.48 -9.86
N SER A 29 -9.01 22.22 -8.74
CA SER A 29 -9.20 22.98 -7.49
C SER A 29 -8.85 24.46 -7.68
N PHE A 30 -7.80 24.77 -8.44
CA PHE A 30 -7.42 26.15 -8.76
C PHE A 30 -8.49 26.84 -9.62
N ILE A 31 -8.98 26.16 -10.66
CA ILE A 31 -10.04 26.70 -11.53
C ILE A 31 -11.34 26.91 -10.74
N ASP A 32 -11.75 25.95 -9.92
CA ASP A 32 -12.94 26.05 -9.07
C ASP A 32 -12.82 27.25 -8.11
N LEU A 33 -11.65 27.43 -7.51
CA LEU A 33 -11.36 28.58 -6.64
C LEU A 33 -11.47 29.91 -7.39
N THR A 34 -10.86 30.03 -8.59
CA THR A 34 -10.92 31.26 -9.37
C THR A 34 -12.32 31.55 -9.88
N ASN A 35 -13.14 30.55 -10.15
CA ASN A 35 -14.53 30.72 -10.54
C ASN A 35 -15.40 31.30 -9.42
N VAL A 36 -15.09 31.06 -8.15
CA VAL A 36 -15.73 31.71 -7.00
C VAL A 36 -15.50 33.21 -7.04
N PHE A 37 -14.36 33.69 -7.56
CA PHE A 37 -14.03 35.10 -7.71
C PHE A 37 -14.49 35.70 -9.06
N GLY A 38 -15.37 35.01 -9.79
CA GLY A 38 -15.98 35.49 -11.03
C GLY A 38 -15.28 35.09 -12.33
N SER A 39 -14.23 34.26 -12.28
CA SER A 39 -13.67 33.67 -13.49
C SER A 39 -14.66 32.68 -14.11
N LYS A 40 -14.60 32.48 -15.43
CA LYS A 40 -15.43 31.51 -16.16
C LYS A 40 -14.59 30.47 -16.83
N TRP A 41 -13.50 30.04 -16.18
CA TRP A 41 -12.59 29.05 -16.75
C TRP A 41 -13.21 27.67 -16.68
N LYS A 42 -13.00 26.89 -17.77
CA LYS A 42 -13.42 25.50 -17.85
C LYS A 42 -12.23 24.59 -17.63
N PHE A 43 -12.41 23.58 -16.79
CA PHE A 43 -11.40 22.55 -16.55
C PHE A 43 -11.44 21.53 -17.70
N ALA A 44 -10.28 21.29 -18.33
CA ALA A 44 -10.07 20.19 -19.26
C ALA A 44 -9.04 19.22 -18.65
N PRO A 45 -9.42 17.96 -18.34
CA PRO A 45 -8.50 17.03 -17.72
C PRO A 45 -7.38 16.61 -18.71
N ILE A 46 -6.15 16.63 -18.21
CA ILE A 46 -4.97 16.11 -18.92
C ILE A 46 -4.90 14.60 -18.69
N ARG A 47 -4.76 13.82 -19.73
CA ARG A 47 -4.60 12.36 -19.64
C ARG A 47 -3.13 12.02 -19.54
N PHE A 48 -2.66 11.70 -18.34
CA PHE A 48 -1.33 11.13 -18.13
C PHE A 48 -1.40 9.60 -18.14
N LEU A 49 -0.38 8.97 -18.73
CA LEU A 49 -0.15 7.54 -18.51
C LEU A 49 0.51 7.38 -17.14
N VAL A 50 -0.31 7.11 -16.12
CA VAL A 50 0.18 6.93 -14.75
C VAL A 50 0.64 5.48 -14.58
N PRO A 51 1.93 5.22 -14.29
CA PRO A 51 2.41 3.87 -14.02
C PRO A 51 1.69 3.26 -12.82
N ILE A 52 1.33 1.98 -12.94
CA ILE A 52 0.77 1.21 -11.83
C ILE A 52 1.78 1.19 -10.68
N GLY A 53 1.34 1.46 -9.46
CA GLY A 53 2.20 1.42 -8.27
C GLY A 53 3.06 2.65 -8.03
N ILE A 54 2.93 3.75 -8.81
CA ILE A 54 3.78 4.95 -8.65
C ILE A 54 3.85 5.47 -7.21
N SER A 55 2.75 5.38 -6.46
CA SER A 55 2.72 5.81 -5.05
C SER A 55 3.60 4.90 -4.18
N PHE A 56 3.56 3.59 -4.42
CA PHE A 56 4.38 2.61 -3.70
C PHE A 56 5.86 2.78 -4.03
N TYR A 57 6.22 2.88 -5.32
CA TYR A 57 7.61 3.16 -5.73
C TYR A 57 8.16 4.43 -5.08
N THR A 58 7.34 5.49 -5.03
CA THR A 58 7.77 6.74 -4.40
C THR A 58 8.09 6.54 -2.92
N LEU A 59 7.25 5.81 -2.18
CA LEU A 59 7.48 5.53 -0.76
C LEU A 59 8.69 4.62 -0.55
N GLU A 60 8.85 3.59 -1.37
CA GLU A 60 10.01 2.68 -1.31
C GLU A 60 11.33 3.39 -1.61
N ILE A 61 11.34 4.28 -2.64
CA ILE A 61 12.52 5.11 -2.94
C ILE A 61 12.84 6.05 -1.78
N ILE A 62 11.84 6.70 -1.18
CA ILE A 62 12.05 7.60 -0.04
C ILE A 62 12.59 6.82 1.16
N SER A 63 12.05 5.62 1.42
CA SER A 63 12.57 4.72 2.47
C SER A 63 14.03 4.36 2.20
N TYR A 64 14.36 3.90 1.00
CA TYR A 64 15.72 3.55 0.59
C TYR A 64 16.70 4.74 0.75
N LEU A 65 16.35 5.92 0.23
CA LEU A 65 17.19 7.12 0.35
C LEU A 65 17.41 7.53 1.81
N THR A 66 16.39 7.38 2.64
CA THR A 66 16.46 7.68 4.06
C THR A 66 17.36 6.70 4.80
N ASP A 67 17.27 5.42 4.51
CA ASP A 67 18.09 4.38 5.12
C ASP A 67 19.56 4.51 4.72
N VAL A 68 19.86 4.85 3.45
CA VAL A 68 21.23 5.19 3.00
C VAL A 68 21.76 6.45 3.71
N TYR A 69 20.92 7.48 3.85
CA TYR A 69 21.32 8.72 4.54
C TYR A 69 21.62 8.49 6.02
N ARG A 70 20.82 7.66 6.70
CA ARG A 70 21.01 7.27 8.10
C ARG A 70 22.20 6.35 8.29
N GLY A 71 22.72 5.75 7.21
CA GLY A 71 23.82 4.79 7.25
C GLY A 71 23.40 3.39 7.72
N THR A 72 22.08 3.11 7.78
CA THR A 72 21.54 1.78 8.11
C THR A 72 21.85 0.77 7.02
N ILE A 73 21.94 1.21 5.77
CA ILE A 73 22.36 0.42 4.62
C ILE A 73 23.44 1.14 3.82
N LYS A 74 24.25 0.36 3.11
CA LYS A 74 25.18 0.93 2.10
C LYS A 74 24.39 1.21 0.82
N ALA A 75 24.77 2.30 0.12
CA ALA A 75 24.18 2.59 -1.18
C ALA A 75 24.51 1.47 -2.17
N GLU A 76 23.50 0.95 -2.85
CA GLU A 76 23.69 0.02 -3.96
C GLU A 76 24.10 0.78 -5.21
N HIS A 77 25.22 0.39 -5.81
CA HIS A 77 25.77 1.04 -7.02
C HIS A 77 25.22 0.45 -8.32
N ASN A 78 24.60 -0.73 -8.25
CA ASN A 78 23.99 -1.35 -9.40
C ASN A 78 22.54 -0.91 -9.53
N PHE A 79 22.29 -0.03 -10.51
CA PHE A 79 20.95 0.49 -10.80
C PHE A 79 19.93 -0.62 -11.10
N ALA A 80 20.33 -1.69 -11.79
CA ALA A 80 19.42 -2.80 -12.10
C ALA A 80 18.93 -3.52 -10.83
N LYS A 81 19.75 -3.63 -9.80
CA LYS A 81 19.34 -4.18 -8.50
C LYS A 81 18.30 -3.30 -7.81
N VAL A 82 18.55 -1.99 -7.75
CA VAL A 82 17.59 -1.04 -7.17
C VAL A 82 16.27 -1.07 -7.96
N ALA A 83 16.36 -1.09 -9.29
CA ALA A 83 15.18 -1.20 -10.16
C ALA A 83 14.40 -2.50 -9.92
N LEU A 84 15.08 -3.64 -9.76
CA LEU A 84 14.45 -4.92 -9.44
C LEU A 84 13.70 -4.88 -8.10
N TYR A 85 14.31 -4.30 -7.07
CA TYR A 85 13.67 -4.11 -5.76
C TYR A 85 12.38 -3.28 -5.89
N LEU A 86 12.43 -2.15 -6.58
CA LEU A 86 11.29 -1.25 -6.75
C LEU A 86 10.20 -1.85 -7.64
N SER A 87 10.57 -2.65 -8.64
CA SER A 87 9.64 -3.23 -9.62
C SER A 87 9.20 -4.65 -9.26
N PHE A 88 9.50 -5.15 -8.07
CA PHE A 88 9.07 -6.49 -7.67
C PHE A 88 7.55 -6.59 -7.64
N PHE A 89 7.00 -7.21 -8.67
CA PHE A 89 5.60 -7.13 -9.05
C PHE A 89 4.58 -7.45 -7.94
N PRO A 90 4.82 -8.36 -6.97
CA PRO A 90 3.85 -8.60 -5.93
C PRO A 90 3.60 -7.39 -5.03
N GLN A 91 4.61 -6.53 -4.84
CA GLN A 91 4.53 -5.35 -3.96
C GLN A 91 3.95 -4.11 -4.64
N THR A 92 3.98 -4.04 -5.99
CA THR A 92 3.75 -2.80 -6.72
C THR A 92 2.35 -2.19 -6.58
N MET A 93 1.33 -2.98 -6.27
CA MET A 93 -0.06 -2.49 -6.22
C MET A 93 -0.54 -2.15 -4.81
N GLU A 94 -0.40 -3.06 -3.87
CA GLU A 94 -0.92 -2.94 -2.50
C GLU A 94 -0.02 -3.63 -1.46
N GLY A 95 1.22 -3.99 -1.83
CA GLY A 95 2.10 -4.80 -0.99
C GLY A 95 2.52 -4.13 0.31
N PRO A 96 3.05 -4.93 1.25
CA PRO A 96 3.73 -4.36 2.39
C PRO A 96 4.91 -3.52 1.91
N ILE A 97 5.09 -2.33 2.47
CA ILE A 97 6.25 -1.47 2.16
C ILE A 97 7.47 -2.13 2.80
N ALA A 98 8.10 -3.05 2.06
CA ALA A 98 9.28 -3.75 2.53
C ALA A 98 10.52 -2.84 2.42
N ARG A 99 11.36 -2.86 3.44
CA ARG A 99 12.63 -2.13 3.37
C ARG A 99 13.61 -2.85 2.46
N PHE A 100 14.49 -2.09 1.84
CA PHE A 100 15.56 -2.63 1.00
C PHE A 100 16.39 -3.67 1.76
N SER A 101 16.71 -3.42 3.03
CA SER A 101 17.46 -4.34 3.89
C SER A 101 16.74 -5.66 4.21
N GLU A 102 15.41 -5.71 4.05
CA GLU A 102 14.61 -6.90 4.37
C GLU A 102 14.44 -7.84 3.18
N THR A 103 14.46 -7.30 1.96
CA THR A 103 14.11 -8.07 0.74
C THR A 103 15.22 -8.15 -0.30
N ALA A 104 16.19 -7.25 -0.29
CA ALA A 104 17.21 -7.17 -1.33
C ALA A 104 18.06 -8.43 -1.43
N ASP A 105 18.47 -8.99 -0.30
CA ASP A 105 19.30 -10.20 -0.27
C ASP A 105 18.56 -11.43 -0.85
N ASP A 106 17.29 -11.58 -0.53
CA ASP A 106 16.45 -12.65 -1.08
C ASP A 106 16.22 -12.47 -2.58
N LEU A 107 15.95 -11.22 -3.03
CA LEU A 107 15.76 -10.88 -4.43
C LEU A 107 17.02 -11.17 -5.27
N TYR A 108 18.20 -10.92 -4.71
CA TYR A 108 19.46 -11.06 -5.45
C TYR A 108 20.07 -12.46 -5.34
N ALA A 109 19.60 -13.25 -4.38
CA ALA A 109 20.11 -14.62 -4.17
C ALA A 109 19.81 -15.55 -5.34
N GLY A 110 18.85 -15.23 -6.21
CA GLY A 110 18.48 -16.05 -7.37
C GLY A 110 18.07 -17.47 -6.98
N ARG A 111 17.39 -17.62 -5.83
CA ARG A 111 16.97 -18.94 -5.32
C ARG A 111 15.95 -19.58 -6.26
N GLY A 112 16.15 -20.85 -6.57
CA GLY A 112 15.18 -21.63 -7.33
C GLY A 112 13.87 -21.84 -6.56
N ILE A 113 12.79 -22.01 -7.31
CA ILE A 113 11.47 -22.35 -6.74
C ILE A 113 11.54 -23.77 -6.17
N THR A 114 11.26 -23.92 -4.88
CA THR A 114 11.19 -25.21 -4.20
C THR A 114 9.74 -25.67 -4.03
N PHE A 115 9.53 -26.98 -3.87
CA PHE A 115 8.19 -27.51 -3.60
C PHE A 115 7.58 -26.91 -2.32
N ASN A 116 8.39 -26.70 -1.27
CA ASN A 116 7.91 -26.07 -0.04
C ASN A 116 7.47 -24.62 -0.26
N ASN A 117 8.22 -23.84 -1.04
CA ASN A 117 7.86 -22.48 -1.39
C ASN A 117 6.52 -22.43 -2.16
N LEU A 118 6.35 -23.33 -3.14
CA LEU A 118 5.09 -23.48 -3.87
C LEU A 118 3.94 -23.84 -2.92
N LYS A 119 4.10 -24.90 -2.12
CA LYS A 119 3.06 -25.37 -1.21
C LYS A 119 2.58 -24.27 -0.26
N PHE A 120 3.49 -23.67 0.50
CA PHE A 120 3.13 -22.67 1.51
C PHE A 120 2.71 -21.34 0.87
N GLY A 121 3.31 -20.93 -0.24
CA GLY A 121 2.90 -19.76 -0.99
C GLY A 121 1.48 -19.90 -1.52
N TYR A 122 1.13 -21.02 -2.15
CA TYR A 122 -0.25 -21.26 -2.62
C TYR A 122 -1.26 -21.39 -1.48
N GLN A 123 -0.90 -22.03 -0.37
CA GLN A 123 -1.78 -22.09 0.81
C GLN A 123 -2.07 -20.69 1.33
N ARG A 124 -1.09 -19.83 1.37
CA ARG A 124 -1.27 -18.44 1.82
C ARG A 124 -2.10 -17.62 0.83
N ILE A 125 -1.87 -17.76 -0.47
CA ILE A 125 -2.69 -17.13 -1.51
C ILE A 125 -4.15 -17.59 -1.39
N ALA A 126 -4.40 -18.89 -1.25
CA ALA A 126 -5.74 -19.43 -1.09
C ALA A 126 -6.44 -18.88 0.15
N TRP A 127 -5.72 -18.72 1.27
CA TRP A 127 -6.24 -18.09 2.47
C TRP A 127 -6.57 -16.60 2.27
N GLY A 128 -5.73 -15.87 1.55
CA GLY A 128 -5.99 -14.48 1.17
C GLY A 128 -7.22 -14.33 0.28
N LEU A 129 -7.35 -15.20 -0.73
CA LEU A 129 -8.53 -15.26 -1.61
C LEU A 129 -9.80 -15.59 -0.83
N PHE A 130 -9.74 -16.53 0.11
CA PHE A 130 -10.87 -16.83 0.99
C PHE A 130 -11.32 -15.61 1.79
N LYS A 131 -10.39 -14.90 2.44
CA LYS A 131 -10.70 -13.66 3.17
C LYS A 131 -11.38 -12.63 2.28
N LYS A 132 -10.82 -12.40 1.09
CA LYS A 132 -11.31 -11.38 0.16
C LYS A 132 -12.65 -11.78 -0.46
N MET A 133 -12.72 -12.91 -1.16
CA MET A 133 -13.87 -13.28 -1.98
C MET A 133 -15.02 -13.87 -1.17
N VAL A 134 -14.72 -14.64 -0.11
CA VAL A 134 -15.76 -15.33 0.66
C VAL A 134 -16.24 -14.46 1.83
N VAL A 135 -15.36 -13.72 2.48
CA VAL A 135 -15.72 -12.92 3.65
C VAL A 135 -15.97 -11.46 3.27
N ALA A 136 -14.97 -10.75 2.77
CA ALA A 136 -15.07 -9.31 2.53
C ALA A 136 -16.15 -8.96 1.50
N ASP A 137 -16.21 -9.67 0.37
CA ASP A 137 -17.20 -9.41 -0.68
C ASP A 137 -18.63 -9.68 -0.19
N ARG A 138 -18.84 -10.62 0.75
CA ARG A 138 -20.17 -10.86 1.33
C ARG A 138 -20.58 -9.74 2.28
N PHE A 139 -19.65 -9.28 3.11
CA PHE A 139 -19.91 -8.13 3.97
C PHE A 139 -20.16 -6.85 3.17
N TYR A 140 -19.53 -6.69 2.01
CA TYR A 140 -19.72 -5.52 1.14
C TYR A 140 -21.21 -5.29 0.79
N TYR A 141 -21.93 -6.31 0.39
CA TYR A 141 -23.35 -6.17 0.05
C TYR A 141 -24.19 -5.72 1.23
N MET A 142 -23.95 -6.30 2.42
CA MET A 142 -24.67 -5.92 3.64
C MET A 142 -24.34 -4.49 4.06
N VAL A 143 -23.07 -4.14 4.07
CA VAL A 143 -22.58 -2.80 4.43
C VAL A 143 -23.11 -1.75 3.46
N SER A 144 -23.02 -2.01 2.16
CA SER A 144 -23.54 -1.12 1.13
C SER A 144 -25.05 -0.88 1.27
N TYR A 145 -25.84 -1.94 1.54
CA TYR A 145 -27.27 -1.81 1.78
C TYR A 145 -27.58 -0.95 3.01
N ILE A 146 -26.92 -1.22 4.15
CA ILE A 146 -27.15 -0.50 5.40
C ILE A 146 -26.82 0.99 5.22
N PHE A 147 -25.64 1.32 4.69
CA PHE A 147 -25.23 2.71 4.55
C PHE A 147 -25.99 3.46 3.46
N SER A 148 -26.46 2.79 2.41
CA SER A 148 -27.31 3.43 1.39
C SER A 148 -28.72 3.74 1.91
N ASN A 149 -29.18 3.06 2.95
CA ASN A 149 -30.52 3.21 3.53
C ASN A 149 -30.49 3.80 4.95
N TYR A 150 -29.42 4.48 5.35
CA TYR A 150 -29.19 4.93 6.72
C TYR A 150 -30.32 5.77 7.32
N GLN A 151 -31.07 6.54 6.49
CA GLN A 151 -32.21 7.36 6.95
C GLN A 151 -33.44 6.54 7.32
N LYS A 152 -33.53 5.28 6.88
CA LYS A 152 -34.69 4.40 7.07
C LYS A 152 -34.46 3.31 8.10
N LEU A 153 -33.24 3.18 8.59
CA LEU A 153 -32.82 2.10 9.48
C LEU A 153 -32.55 2.62 10.89
N ASP A 154 -32.82 1.77 11.86
CA ASP A 154 -32.58 2.09 13.27
C ASP A 154 -31.09 2.16 13.60
N GLY A 155 -30.73 2.92 14.64
CA GLY A 155 -29.36 3.09 15.10
C GLY A 155 -28.67 1.78 15.47
N SER A 156 -29.41 0.77 15.94
CA SER A 156 -28.87 -0.56 16.21
C SER A 156 -28.37 -1.25 14.94
N ILE A 157 -29.08 -1.11 13.83
CA ILE A 157 -28.67 -1.66 12.53
C ILE A 157 -27.45 -0.91 11.99
N MET A 158 -27.38 0.42 12.22
CA MET A 158 -26.21 1.22 11.87
C MET A 158 -24.95 0.77 12.63
N LEU A 159 -25.10 0.43 13.92
CA LEU A 159 -23.99 -0.14 14.70
C LEU A 159 -23.52 -1.49 14.12
N VAL A 160 -24.44 -2.38 13.76
CA VAL A 160 -24.11 -3.64 13.08
C VAL A 160 -23.41 -3.37 11.75
N GLY A 161 -23.87 -2.37 10.98
CA GLY A 161 -23.23 -1.94 9.74
C GLY A 161 -21.78 -1.48 9.94
N ALA A 162 -21.53 -0.70 10.99
CA ALA A 162 -20.17 -0.23 11.33
C ALA A 162 -19.24 -1.39 11.73
N MET A 163 -19.73 -2.34 12.52
CA MET A 163 -18.98 -3.55 12.88
C MET A 163 -18.68 -4.41 11.64
N ALA A 164 -19.67 -4.62 10.80
CA ALA A 164 -19.52 -5.36 9.55
C ALA A 164 -18.53 -4.68 8.59
N TYR A 165 -18.56 -3.34 8.48
CA TYR A 165 -17.59 -2.57 7.69
C TYR A 165 -16.17 -2.74 8.23
N THR A 166 -16.00 -2.73 9.54
CA THR A 166 -14.69 -2.97 10.18
C THR A 166 -14.15 -4.36 9.83
N ALA A 167 -15.00 -5.38 9.91
CA ALA A 167 -14.63 -6.74 9.54
C ALA A 167 -14.33 -6.86 8.04
N GLN A 168 -15.15 -6.25 7.18
CA GLN A 168 -14.93 -6.18 5.73
C GLN A 168 -13.58 -5.59 5.40
N LEU A 169 -13.28 -4.39 5.92
CA LEU A 169 -12.03 -3.67 5.66
C LEU A 169 -10.80 -4.50 6.09
N TYR A 170 -10.87 -5.13 7.24
CA TYR A 170 -9.80 -6.00 7.72
C TYR A 170 -9.60 -7.22 6.82
N MET A 171 -10.68 -7.92 6.48
CA MET A 171 -10.59 -9.14 5.67
C MET A 171 -10.13 -8.83 4.25
N GLU A 172 -10.59 -7.72 3.66
CA GLU A 172 -10.16 -7.29 2.34
C GLU A 172 -8.68 -6.94 2.32
N PHE A 173 -8.24 -6.08 3.23
CA PHE A 173 -6.85 -5.62 3.25
C PHE A 173 -5.89 -6.73 3.69
N SER A 174 -6.19 -7.46 4.76
CA SER A 174 -5.33 -8.58 5.19
C SER A 174 -5.31 -9.72 4.18
N GLY A 175 -6.42 -9.95 3.47
CA GLY A 175 -6.49 -10.92 2.37
C GLY A 175 -5.59 -10.54 1.20
N GLY A 176 -5.61 -9.27 0.78
CA GLY A 176 -4.69 -8.74 -0.23
C GLY A 176 -3.23 -8.92 0.18
N MET A 177 -2.89 -8.61 1.44
CA MET A 177 -1.53 -8.83 1.97
C MET A 177 -1.12 -10.32 1.93
N ASP A 178 -2.01 -11.25 2.29
CA ASP A 178 -1.70 -12.68 2.23
C ASP A 178 -1.44 -13.17 0.80
N ILE A 179 -2.19 -12.67 -0.18
CA ILE A 179 -1.95 -12.98 -1.60
C ILE A 179 -0.56 -12.50 -2.03
N ILE A 180 -0.19 -11.28 -1.65
CA ILE A 180 1.10 -10.68 -2.02
C ILE A 180 2.27 -11.39 -1.35
N ILE A 181 2.17 -11.63 -0.04
CA ILE A 181 3.22 -12.33 0.72
C ILE A 181 3.36 -13.77 0.24
N GLY A 182 2.23 -14.46 -0.02
CA GLY A 182 2.23 -15.80 -0.60
C GLY A 182 2.87 -15.85 -1.99
N SER A 183 2.62 -14.81 -2.81
CA SER A 183 3.27 -14.66 -4.12
C SER A 183 4.78 -14.49 -3.99
N GLY A 184 5.25 -13.62 -3.07
CA GLY A 184 6.67 -13.49 -2.76
C GLY A 184 7.29 -14.81 -2.30
N GLN A 185 6.60 -15.55 -1.43
CA GLN A 185 7.05 -16.83 -0.91
C GLN A 185 7.24 -17.89 -1.99
N ILE A 186 6.42 -17.91 -3.06
CA ILE A 186 6.60 -18.81 -4.21
C ILE A 186 8.00 -18.61 -4.84
N PHE A 187 8.45 -17.37 -4.92
CA PHE A 187 9.78 -17.01 -5.44
C PHE A 187 10.90 -17.11 -4.39
N GLY A 188 10.60 -17.60 -3.17
CA GLY A 188 11.56 -17.69 -2.08
C GLY A 188 11.94 -16.34 -1.45
N ILE A 189 11.10 -15.33 -1.65
CA ILE A 189 11.27 -13.96 -1.12
C ILE A 189 10.35 -13.80 0.09
N ASN A 190 10.93 -13.45 1.23
CA ASN A 190 10.21 -13.22 2.46
C ASN A 190 9.79 -11.75 2.56
N LEU A 191 8.50 -11.51 2.37
CA LEU A 191 7.92 -10.18 2.56
C LEU A 191 7.48 -9.98 4.01
N PRO A 192 7.58 -8.76 4.56
CA PRO A 192 7.19 -8.48 5.94
C PRO A 192 5.68 -8.62 6.14
N GLU A 193 5.29 -9.03 7.36
CA GLU A 193 3.89 -9.10 7.77
C GLU A 193 3.30 -7.69 7.99
N ASN A 194 2.11 -7.46 7.46
CA ASN A 194 1.42 -6.19 7.63
C ASN A 194 0.35 -6.22 8.72
N PHE A 195 -0.10 -7.40 9.11
CA PHE A 195 -1.11 -7.61 10.16
C PHE A 195 -0.72 -8.74 11.11
N ARG A 196 -0.86 -8.50 12.43
CA ARG A 196 -0.60 -9.49 13.49
C ARG A 196 -1.76 -9.48 14.50
N GLN A 197 -2.93 -10.02 14.10
CA GLN A 197 -4.12 -10.13 14.96
C GLN A 197 -4.46 -8.80 15.68
N PRO A 198 -4.73 -7.70 14.96
CA PRO A 198 -4.88 -6.37 15.55
C PRO A 198 -6.05 -6.28 16.54
N PHE A 199 -7.14 -7.01 16.32
CA PHE A 199 -8.31 -7.01 17.21
C PHE A 199 -8.09 -7.76 18.54
N ALA A 200 -6.99 -8.52 18.69
CA ALA A 200 -6.58 -9.10 19.96
C ALA A 200 -5.73 -8.16 20.83
N SER A 201 -5.64 -6.88 20.46
CA SER A 201 -4.86 -5.86 21.18
C SER A 201 -5.53 -5.44 22.47
N LYS A 202 -4.75 -5.19 23.51
CA LYS A 202 -5.21 -4.76 24.83
C LYS A 202 -5.43 -3.25 24.93
N ASN A 203 -4.86 -2.46 24.02
CA ASN A 203 -4.96 -1.01 23.97
C ASN A 203 -4.74 -0.48 22.54
N ALA A 204 -5.06 0.80 22.33
CA ALA A 204 -4.94 1.45 21.03
C ALA A 204 -3.50 1.49 20.49
N SER A 205 -2.50 1.69 21.35
CA SER A 205 -1.10 1.69 20.94
C SER A 205 -0.65 0.32 20.42
N GLU A 206 -1.09 -0.75 21.07
CA GLU A 206 -0.84 -2.12 20.63
C GLU A 206 -1.57 -2.45 19.33
N PHE A 207 -2.83 -1.95 19.19
CA PHE A 207 -3.59 -2.09 17.95
C PHE A 207 -2.81 -1.54 16.76
N TRP A 208 -2.32 -0.31 16.81
CA TRP A 208 -1.57 0.29 15.71
C TRP A 208 -0.22 -0.39 15.44
N ARG A 209 0.40 -1.02 16.41
CA ARG A 209 1.60 -1.85 16.21
C ARG A 209 1.32 -3.20 15.53
N ARG A 210 0.06 -3.63 15.50
CA ARG A 210 -0.38 -4.88 14.87
C ARG A 210 -1.16 -4.66 13.58
N TRP A 211 -1.66 -3.45 13.36
CA TRP A 211 -2.37 -3.00 12.18
C TRP A 211 -1.43 -2.24 11.26
N HIS A 212 -1.36 -2.63 9.98
CA HIS A 212 -0.59 -1.97 8.94
C HIS A 212 0.87 -1.68 9.35
N ILE A 213 1.56 -2.73 9.81
CA ILE A 213 2.85 -2.67 10.50
C ILE A 213 3.90 -1.95 9.66
N THR A 214 3.94 -2.20 8.34
CA THR A 214 4.97 -1.63 7.46
C THR A 214 4.87 -0.11 7.28
N VAL A 215 3.71 0.50 7.55
CA VAL A 215 3.54 1.95 7.59
C VAL A 215 3.93 2.51 8.97
N SER A 216 3.67 1.75 10.05
CA SER A 216 3.96 2.20 11.41
C SER A 216 5.46 2.34 11.72
N TYR A 217 6.34 1.73 10.92
CA TYR A 217 7.81 1.89 11.08
C TYR A 217 8.32 3.26 10.64
N THR A 218 7.55 4.02 9.89
CA THR A 218 7.96 5.32 9.34
C THR A 218 7.68 6.47 10.29
N HIS A 219 6.99 6.21 11.38
CA HIS A 219 6.64 7.15 12.44
C HIS A 219 7.27 6.72 13.75
#